data_f903c515b424a1e5d98a784bba6e03fc
#
_entry.id   f903c515b424a1e5d98a784bba6e03fc
#
_cell.length_a   1.000
_cell.length_b   1.000
_cell.length_c   1.000
_cell.angle_alpha   90.00
_cell.angle_beta   90.00
_cell.angle_gamma   90.00
#
_symmetry.space_group_name_H-M   'P 1'
#
loop_
_entity.id
_entity.type
_entity.pdbx_description
1 polymer ?
#
loop_
_entity_poly.entity_id
_entity_poly.type
_entity_poly.pdbx_seq_one_letter_code
_entity_poly.pdbx_strand_id
1 'polypeptide(L)'
;MGTSMPGNPTERAVNRIMALQEKAEVLTAQLAHELEEIEAWLLTVEDHELRAIIRAHYLLGDSWARCTQRILNYEYSDTAKMRVYRFFNRK
;
A
#
# COMPACT_ATOMS: atom_id res chain seq x y z
N MET A 1 -44.92 -8.14 13.84
CA MET A 1 -44.72 -9.12 13.32
C MET A 1 -43.55 -9.30 12.66
N GLY A 2 -42.90 -9.92 13.00
CA GLY A 2 -41.72 -10.08 12.49
C GLY A 2 -41.77 -10.70 11.22
N THR A 3 -41.26 -10.21 10.31
CA THR A 3 -41.34 -10.86 9.22
C THR A 3 -40.18 -11.61 9.10
N SER A 4 -40.24 -12.78 9.29
CA SER A 4 -39.16 -13.60 9.04
C SER A 4 -39.03 -13.93 7.63
N MET A 5 -39.63 -13.21 6.78
CA MET A 5 -39.49 -13.50 5.38
C MET A 5 -38.09 -13.24 4.92
N PRO A 6 -37.53 -14.17 4.16
CA PRO A 6 -36.23 -13.97 3.57
C PRO A 6 -36.26 -12.70 2.72
N GLY A 7 -35.25 -11.91 2.84
CA GLY A 7 -35.22 -10.68 2.07
C GLY A 7 -35.84 -9.49 2.74
N ASN A 8 -36.20 -9.60 4.02
CA ASN A 8 -36.60 -8.42 4.75
C ASN A 8 -35.44 -7.41 4.74
N PRO A 9 -35.73 -6.10 4.62
CA PRO A 9 -34.66 -5.10 4.45
C PRO A 9 -33.58 -5.12 5.53
N THR A 10 -33.97 -5.35 6.78
CA THR A 10 -32.99 -5.40 7.86
C THR A 10 -32.09 -6.63 7.74
N GLU A 11 -32.69 -7.75 7.42
CA GLU A 11 -31.95 -9.00 7.26
C GLU A 11 -30.99 -8.90 6.09
N ARG A 12 -31.43 -8.32 4.99
CA ARG A 12 -30.57 -8.12 3.82
C ARG A 12 -29.43 -7.19 4.14
N ALA A 13 -29.69 -6.13 4.91
CA ALA A 13 -28.65 -5.19 5.29
C ALA A 13 -27.59 -5.85 6.15
N VAL A 14 -28.01 -6.65 7.13
CA VAL A 14 -27.08 -7.38 8.01
C VAL A 14 -26.25 -8.35 7.19
N ASN A 15 -26.89 -9.10 6.30
CA ASN A 15 -26.18 -10.09 5.49
C ASN A 15 -25.16 -9.42 4.57
N ARG A 16 -25.50 -8.24 4.04
CA ARG A 16 -24.58 -7.48 3.19
C ARG A 16 -23.38 -7.00 3.99
N ILE A 17 -23.64 -6.51 5.21
CA ILE A 17 -22.56 -6.05 6.07
C ILE A 17 -21.61 -7.20 6.39
N MET A 18 -22.15 -8.37 6.74
CA MET A 18 -21.34 -9.53 7.04
C MET A 18 -20.51 -9.98 5.84
N ALA A 19 -21.12 -9.98 4.67
CA ALA A 19 -20.38 -10.33 3.44
C ALA A 19 -19.27 -9.34 3.14
N LEU A 20 -19.53 -8.05 3.35
CA LEU A 20 -18.51 -7.02 3.15
C LEU A 20 -17.39 -7.13 4.16
N GLN A 21 -17.70 -7.48 5.41
CA GLN A 21 -16.68 -7.69 6.43
C GLN A 21 -15.78 -8.86 6.08
N GLU A 22 -16.35 -9.96 5.64
CA GLU A 22 -15.57 -11.13 5.22
C GLU A 22 -14.65 -10.77 4.06
N LYS A 23 -15.17 -10.03 3.09
CA LYS A 23 -14.39 -9.60 1.94
C LYS A 23 -13.26 -8.69 2.37
N ALA A 24 -13.54 -7.77 3.29
CA ALA A 24 -12.52 -6.87 3.80
C ALA A 24 -11.41 -7.63 4.54
N GLU A 25 -11.77 -8.65 5.30
CA GLU A 25 -10.79 -9.48 5.99
C GLU A 25 -9.89 -10.22 5.02
N VAL A 26 -10.47 -10.78 3.95
CA VAL A 26 -9.68 -11.46 2.93
C VAL A 26 -8.74 -10.49 2.24
N LEU A 27 -9.22 -9.30 1.87
CA LEU A 27 -8.40 -8.30 1.22
C LEU A 27 -7.28 -7.79 2.13
N THR A 28 -7.58 -7.63 3.42
CA THR A 28 -6.59 -7.21 4.39
C THR A 28 -5.49 -8.26 4.54
N ALA A 29 -5.85 -9.53 4.58
CA ALA A 29 -4.87 -10.61 4.67
C ALA A 29 -4.00 -10.68 3.41
N GLN A 30 -4.62 -10.50 2.24
CA GLN A 30 -3.87 -10.49 0.97
C GLN A 30 -2.91 -9.31 0.92
N LEU A 31 -3.34 -8.14 1.36
CA LEU A 31 -2.49 -6.96 1.39
C LEU A 31 -1.32 -7.15 2.35
N ALA A 32 -1.57 -7.72 3.52
CA ALA A 32 -0.52 -7.99 4.48
C ALA A 32 0.54 -8.91 3.89
N HIS A 33 0.10 -9.95 3.17
CA HIS A 33 1.01 -10.88 2.52
C HIS A 33 1.86 -10.18 1.44
N GLU A 34 1.21 -9.35 0.62
CA GLU A 34 1.93 -8.59 -0.41
C GLU A 34 2.94 -7.62 0.20
N LEU A 35 2.58 -6.98 1.32
CA LEU A 35 3.50 -6.08 2.01
C LEU A 35 4.70 -6.83 2.55
N GLU A 36 4.51 -8.04 3.06
CA GLU A 36 5.62 -8.86 3.52
C GLU A 36 6.57 -9.21 2.38
N GLU A 37 6.02 -9.52 1.21
CA GLU A 37 6.83 -9.82 0.03
C GLU A 37 7.62 -8.60 -0.42
N ILE A 38 6.98 -7.42 -0.42
CA ILE A 38 7.64 -6.18 -0.79
C ILE A 38 8.74 -5.85 0.20
N GLU A 39 8.48 -5.99 1.49
CA GLU A 39 9.48 -5.74 2.51
C GLU A 39 10.68 -6.68 2.37
N ALA A 40 10.41 -7.95 2.10
CA ALA A 40 11.48 -8.92 1.89
C ALA A 40 12.33 -8.54 0.66
N TRP A 41 11.66 -8.13 -0.42
CA TRP A 41 12.36 -7.68 -1.62
C TRP A 41 13.20 -6.43 -1.33
N LEU A 42 12.64 -5.48 -0.57
CA LEU A 42 13.36 -4.24 -0.24
C LEU A 42 14.67 -4.52 0.49
N LEU A 43 14.71 -5.57 1.29
CA LEU A 43 15.95 -5.93 1.97
C LEU A 43 17.05 -6.36 1.01
N THR A 44 16.71 -6.71 -0.22
CA THR A 44 17.69 -7.05 -1.25
C THR A 44 18.28 -5.83 -1.95
N VAL A 45 17.66 -4.66 -1.76
CA VAL A 45 18.17 -3.42 -2.35
C VAL A 45 19.33 -2.94 -1.50
N GLU A 46 20.52 -2.94 -2.07
CA GLU A 46 21.74 -2.64 -1.32
C GLU A 46 21.90 -1.17 -0.96
N ASP A 47 21.41 -0.28 -1.81
CA ASP A 47 21.50 1.16 -1.58
C ASP A 47 20.48 1.56 -0.52
N HIS A 48 20.96 1.95 0.65
CA HIS A 48 20.11 2.32 1.78
C HIS A 48 19.21 3.52 1.50
N GLU A 49 19.74 4.51 0.81
CA GLU A 49 18.95 5.69 0.46
C GLU A 49 17.85 5.33 -0.52
N LEU A 50 18.18 4.53 -1.52
CA LEU A 50 17.20 4.09 -2.52
C LEU A 50 16.10 3.26 -1.87
N ARG A 51 16.49 2.37 -0.96
CA ARG A 51 15.51 1.57 -0.20
C ARG A 51 14.57 2.46 0.59
N ALA A 52 15.12 3.47 1.26
CA ALA A 52 14.31 4.41 2.03
C ALA A 52 13.35 5.21 1.15
N ILE A 53 13.81 5.62 -0.03
CA ILE A 53 12.97 6.36 -0.97
C ILE A 53 11.82 5.48 -1.46
N ILE A 54 12.11 4.25 -1.85
CA ILE A 54 11.08 3.32 -2.34
C ILE A 54 10.04 3.07 -1.24
N ARG A 55 10.50 2.83 -0.02
CA ARG A 55 9.59 2.60 1.10
C ARG A 55 8.72 3.82 1.35
N ALA A 56 9.33 5.00 1.41
CA ALA A 56 8.59 6.22 1.72
C ALA A 56 7.55 6.55 0.65
N HIS A 57 7.92 6.43 -0.60
CA HIS A 57 7.01 6.81 -1.68
C HIS A 57 5.90 5.78 -1.88
N TYR A 58 6.25 4.51 -2.01
CA TYR A 58 5.28 3.47 -2.39
C TYR A 58 4.52 2.89 -1.22
N LEU A 59 5.12 2.79 -0.05
CA LEU A 59 4.45 2.18 1.10
C LEU A 59 3.88 3.21 2.07
N LEU A 60 4.53 4.36 2.22
CA LEU A 60 4.10 5.37 3.17
C LEU A 60 3.35 6.52 2.52
N GLY A 61 3.34 6.59 1.20
CA GLY A 61 2.57 7.59 0.48
C GLY A 61 3.22 8.97 0.37
N ASP A 62 4.51 9.09 0.68
CA ASP A 62 5.19 10.37 0.56
C ASP A 62 5.34 10.76 -0.91
N SER A 63 5.21 12.05 -1.19
CA SER A 63 5.46 12.56 -2.53
C SER A 63 6.95 12.46 -2.88
N TRP A 64 7.27 12.52 -4.16
CA TRP A 64 8.66 12.53 -4.58
C TRP A 64 9.42 13.71 -3.99
N ALA A 65 8.78 14.87 -3.93
CA ALA A 65 9.38 16.06 -3.34
C ALA A 65 9.73 15.82 -1.87
N ARG A 66 8.83 15.21 -1.15
CA ARG A 66 9.04 14.93 0.28
C ARG A 66 10.15 13.91 0.48
N CYS A 67 10.19 12.87 -0.37
CA CYS A 67 11.26 11.89 -0.32
C CYS A 67 12.61 12.53 -0.58
N THR A 68 12.70 13.40 -1.59
CA THR A 68 13.93 14.10 -1.91
C THR A 68 14.39 14.97 -0.74
N GLN A 69 13.46 15.70 -0.14
CA GLN A 69 13.77 16.60 0.94
C GLN A 69 14.19 15.87 2.22
N ARG A 70 13.46 14.83 2.58
CA ARG A 70 13.69 14.15 3.86
C ARG A 70 14.83 13.15 3.83
N ILE A 71 14.99 12.48 2.71
CA ILE A 71 15.97 11.39 2.62
C ILE A 71 17.27 11.85 2.00
N LEU A 72 17.18 12.61 0.90
CA LEU A 72 18.36 13.06 0.19
C LEU A 72 18.81 14.46 0.62
N ASN A 73 17.95 15.19 1.33
CA ASN A 73 18.22 16.54 1.79
C ASN A 73 18.53 17.50 0.64
N TYR A 74 17.87 17.33 -0.49
CA TYR A 74 18.01 18.20 -1.65
C TYR A 74 16.73 19.00 -1.85
N GLU A 75 16.85 20.14 -2.50
CA GLU A 75 15.69 20.98 -2.78
C GLU A 75 14.93 20.56 -4.02
N TYR A 76 15.60 19.87 -4.95
CA TYR A 76 14.97 19.50 -6.22
C TYR A 76 14.08 18.29 -6.03
N SER A 77 12.80 18.47 -6.37
CA SER A 77 11.78 17.46 -6.10
C SER A 77 11.94 16.18 -6.92
N ASP A 78 12.60 16.26 -8.06
CA ASP A 78 12.70 15.11 -8.97
C ASP A 78 13.88 14.19 -8.69
N THR A 79 14.77 14.56 -7.80
CA THR A 79 15.97 13.76 -7.54
C THR A 79 15.65 12.35 -7.10
N ALA A 80 14.75 12.19 -6.13
CA ALA A 80 14.37 10.87 -5.65
C ALA A 80 13.70 10.05 -6.75
N LYS A 81 12.79 10.68 -7.49
CA LYS A 81 12.09 10.04 -8.59
C LYS A 81 13.05 9.52 -9.65
N MET A 82 14.03 10.36 -10.02
CA MET A 82 15.01 9.99 -11.03
C MET A 82 15.88 8.83 -10.58
N ARG A 83 16.25 8.79 -9.32
CA ARG A 83 17.04 7.68 -8.79
C ARG A 83 16.28 6.36 -8.85
N VAL A 84 15.00 6.39 -8.49
CA VAL A 84 14.16 5.20 -8.52
C VAL A 84 13.94 4.73 -9.96
N TYR A 85 13.61 5.65 -10.85
CA TYR A 85 13.38 5.31 -12.25
C TYR A 85 14.64 4.72 -12.88
N ARG A 86 15.79 5.29 -12.56
CA ARG A 86 17.07 4.81 -13.08
C ARG A 86 17.35 3.38 -12.56
N PHE A 87 17.03 3.14 -11.30
CA PHE A 87 17.21 1.82 -10.71
C PHE A 87 16.34 0.76 -11.40
N PHE A 88 15.07 1.07 -11.62
CA PHE A 88 14.16 0.12 -12.24
C PHE A 88 14.42 -0.07 -13.73
N ASN A 89 15.04 0.89 -14.39
CA ASN A 89 15.30 0.82 -15.82
C ASN A 89 16.70 0.34 -16.17
N ARG A 90 17.53 0.05 -15.19
CA ARG A 90 18.85 -0.48 -15.48
C ARG A 90 18.73 -1.94 -15.88
N LYS A 91 19.62 -2.39 -16.72
CA LYS A 91 19.62 -3.78 -17.14
C LYS A 91 20.99 -4.39 -17.00
#